data_6a6afe1cf4165071b920a1512b3da326
#
_entry.id   6a6afe1cf4165071b920a1512b3da326
#
_cell.length_a   1.000
_cell.length_b   1.000
_cell.length_c   1.000
_cell.angle_alpha   90.00
_cell.angle_beta   90.00
_cell.angle_gamma   90.00
#
_symmetry.space_group_name_H-M   'P 1'
#
loop_
_entity.id
_entity.type
_entity.pdbx_description
1 polymer ?
#
loop_
_entity_poly.entity_id
_entity_poly.type
_entity_poly.pdbx_seq_one_letter_code
_entity_poly.pdbx_strand_id
1 'polypeptide(L)'
;IVEVNGSSEKNIIVDSGAEVAIIVKPNEGKTVKIFSVNGTPIQENNLTEDEDGTAVYKIENVNGDQNVTAEFEDIQNENKDSLALAGLNLLDSGNNQITADEDGNYYSSSAILKFDGKTKISLSQWGVGKTQLNLTETTIISSVYKGGIIGRKQISLNPSVKIVIDTTKPKIELSDDEKTIWKTEADTTVDITGTAVDENLKKVVWSETELTPDDVLNGAQEAALNENGKFEISGIQLAKNQNIDKIYIYAIDKAKQCSEAGVITVYRDSAAPEITEVSLIPADTIKKYDFGNYCNANITVKVTAKDVNEKDGK
;
A
#
# COMPACT_ATOMS: atom_id res chain seq x y z
N ILE A 1 -4.99 21.59 -36.25
CA ILE A 1 -6.08 21.35 -37.22
C ILE A 1 -7.34 22.01 -36.66
N VAL A 2 -8.09 22.65 -37.51
CA VAL A 2 -9.45 23.10 -37.22
C VAL A 2 -10.35 22.47 -38.29
N GLU A 3 -11.41 21.81 -37.84
CA GLU A 3 -12.38 21.16 -38.74
C GLU A 3 -13.77 21.62 -38.36
N VAL A 4 -14.65 21.70 -39.35
CA VAL A 4 -16.07 22.02 -39.16
C VAL A 4 -16.86 20.84 -39.71
N ASN A 5 -17.66 20.19 -38.89
CA ASN A 5 -18.36 18.94 -39.21
C ASN A 5 -17.46 17.89 -39.91
N GLY A 6 -16.19 17.77 -39.44
CA GLY A 6 -15.20 16.84 -40.00
C GLY A 6 -14.54 17.29 -41.33
N SER A 7 -14.77 18.51 -41.79
CA SER A 7 -14.11 19.09 -42.95
C SER A 7 -13.12 20.16 -42.57
N SER A 8 -11.91 20.13 -43.15
CA SER A 8 -10.86 21.15 -42.94
C SER A 8 -10.87 22.23 -44.04
N GLU A 9 -11.88 22.30 -44.88
CA GLU A 9 -12.05 23.33 -45.90
C GLU A 9 -12.27 24.72 -45.26
N LYS A 10 -11.74 25.74 -45.95
CA LYS A 10 -11.86 27.13 -45.42
C LYS A 10 -13.27 27.69 -45.39
N ASN A 11 -14.11 27.24 -46.32
CA ASN A 11 -15.47 27.68 -46.42
C ASN A 11 -16.40 26.44 -46.50
N ILE A 12 -17.25 26.31 -45.54
CA ILE A 12 -18.17 25.20 -45.42
C ILE A 12 -19.59 25.76 -45.45
N ILE A 13 -20.42 25.21 -46.27
CA ILE A 13 -21.84 25.60 -46.41
C ILE A 13 -22.67 24.62 -45.59
N VAL A 14 -23.50 25.16 -44.70
CA VAL A 14 -24.43 24.39 -43.89
C VAL A 14 -25.86 24.95 -44.06
N ASP A 15 -26.85 24.14 -43.82
CA ASP A 15 -28.24 24.59 -43.85
C ASP A 15 -28.53 25.60 -42.72
N SER A 16 -29.42 26.55 -43.01
CA SER A 16 -29.91 27.49 -41.98
C SER A 16 -30.60 26.73 -40.86
N GLY A 17 -30.25 27.03 -39.62
CA GLY A 17 -30.77 26.35 -38.43
C GLY A 17 -29.99 25.09 -38.04
N ALA A 18 -28.95 24.69 -38.79
CA ALA A 18 -28.15 23.52 -38.46
C ALA A 18 -27.33 23.71 -37.18
N GLU A 19 -27.05 22.60 -36.49
CA GLU A 19 -25.97 22.52 -35.49
C GLU A 19 -24.65 22.26 -36.21
N VAL A 20 -23.61 22.98 -35.81
CA VAL A 20 -22.26 22.84 -36.37
C VAL A 20 -21.28 22.51 -35.24
N ALA A 21 -20.54 21.42 -35.40
CA ALA A 21 -19.45 21.06 -34.53
C ALA A 21 -18.12 21.58 -35.09
N ILE A 22 -17.41 22.36 -34.32
CA ILE A 22 -16.08 22.86 -34.64
C ILE A 22 -15.08 22.06 -33.80
N ILE A 23 -14.19 21.36 -34.47
CA ILE A 23 -13.18 20.52 -33.89
C ILE A 23 -11.85 21.29 -33.91
N VAL A 24 -11.18 21.40 -32.77
CA VAL A 24 -9.88 22.04 -32.62
C VAL A 24 -8.90 21.03 -32.05
N LYS A 25 -7.85 20.70 -32.82
CA LYS A 25 -6.78 19.79 -32.41
C LYS A 25 -5.43 20.44 -32.61
N PRO A 26 -4.69 20.82 -31.55
CA PRO A 26 -3.33 21.33 -31.67
C PRO A 26 -2.40 20.22 -32.21
N ASN A 27 -1.33 20.61 -32.88
CA ASN A 27 -0.25 19.70 -33.21
C ASN A 27 0.57 19.38 -31.97
N GLU A 28 1.44 18.34 -32.06
CA GLU A 28 2.36 17.99 -30.99
C GLU A 28 3.23 19.19 -30.58
N GLY A 29 3.41 19.40 -29.29
CA GLY A 29 4.13 20.54 -28.70
C GLY A 29 3.39 21.88 -28.77
N LYS A 30 2.16 21.90 -29.29
CA LYS A 30 1.34 23.12 -29.39
C LYS A 30 0.13 23.05 -28.48
N THR A 31 -0.34 24.23 -28.10
CA THR A 31 -1.61 24.44 -27.40
C THR A 31 -2.43 25.49 -28.18
N VAL A 32 -3.73 25.54 -27.94
CA VAL A 32 -4.55 26.63 -28.46
C VAL A 32 -4.23 27.89 -27.65
N LYS A 33 -3.83 28.95 -28.35
CA LYS A 33 -3.64 30.25 -27.73
C LYS A 33 -4.95 31.02 -27.65
N ILE A 34 -5.65 31.13 -28.76
CA ILE A 34 -6.95 31.79 -28.87
C ILE A 34 -7.83 30.96 -29.81
N PHE A 35 -9.05 30.72 -29.39
CA PHE A 35 -10.10 30.20 -30.23
C PHE A 35 -11.28 31.14 -30.20
N SER A 36 -11.78 31.57 -31.34
CA SER A 36 -12.86 32.51 -31.39
C SER A 36 -13.85 32.25 -32.51
N VAL A 37 -15.09 32.64 -32.27
CA VAL A 37 -16.19 32.62 -33.24
C VAL A 37 -16.74 34.06 -33.37
N ASN A 38 -16.74 34.57 -34.59
CA ASN A 38 -17.15 35.96 -34.89
C ASN A 38 -16.37 37.00 -34.07
N GLY A 39 -15.06 36.75 -33.85
CA GLY A 39 -14.20 37.63 -33.06
C GLY A 39 -14.42 37.52 -31.54
N THR A 40 -15.37 36.73 -31.07
CA THR A 40 -15.59 36.47 -29.62
C THR A 40 -14.77 35.28 -29.17
N PRO A 41 -13.84 35.45 -28.23
CA PRO A 41 -13.04 34.36 -27.66
C PRO A 41 -13.92 33.33 -26.97
N ILE A 42 -13.70 32.06 -27.26
CA ILE A 42 -14.35 30.93 -26.64
C ILE A 42 -13.56 30.52 -25.40
N GLN A 43 -14.24 30.37 -24.27
CA GLN A 43 -13.63 29.97 -23.02
C GLN A 43 -13.52 28.45 -22.92
N GLU A 44 -12.55 27.97 -22.18
CA GLU A 44 -12.28 26.53 -21.94
C GLU A 44 -13.51 25.73 -21.48
N ASN A 45 -14.34 26.33 -20.63
CA ASN A 45 -15.55 25.68 -20.11
C ASN A 45 -16.68 25.50 -21.12
N ASN A 46 -16.55 26.12 -22.29
CA ASN A 46 -17.49 25.98 -23.40
C ASN A 46 -17.02 24.92 -24.41
N LEU A 47 -15.89 24.25 -24.13
CA LEU A 47 -15.32 23.20 -24.94
C LEU A 47 -15.59 21.84 -24.30
N THR A 48 -15.90 20.85 -25.12
CA THR A 48 -15.85 19.44 -24.71
C THR A 48 -14.53 18.87 -25.21
N GLU A 49 -13.74 18.28 -24.31
CA GLU A 49 -12.48 17.60 -24.63
C GLU A 49 -12.74 16.10 -24.78
N ASP A 50 -12.30 15.52 -25.89
CA ASP A 50 -12.32 14.08 -26.13
C ASP A 50 -10.99 13.43 -25.69
N GLU A 51 -11.01 12.09 -25.49
CA GLU A 51 -9.88 11.33 -24.98
C GLU A 51 -8.61 11.39 -25.85
N ASP A 52 -8.74 11.78 -27.13
CA ASP A 52 -7.64 11.95 -28.08
C ASP A 52 -7.04 13.36 -28.10
N GLY A 53 -7.40 14.23 -27.14
CA GLY A 53 -6.94 15.61 -27.03
C GLY A 53 -7.59 16.58 -28.02
N THR A 54 -8.71 16.18 -28.58
CA THR A 54 -9.54 17.00 -29.46
C THR A 54 -10.52 17.81 -28.62
N ALA A 55 -10.69 19.10 -28.92
CA ALA A 55 -11.74 19.91 -28.35
C ALA A 55 -12.83 20.20 -29.36
N VAL A 56 -14.05 20.13 -28.90
CA VAL A 56 -15.24 20.36 -29.72
C VAL A 56 -16.01 21.56 -29.17
N TYR A 57 -16.31 22.50 -30.05
CA TYR A 57 -17.22 23.59 -29.79
C TYR A 57 -18.45 23.45 -30.69
N LYS A 58 -19.64 23.56 -30.13
CA LYS A 58 -20.90 23.47 -30.89
C LYS A 58 -21.53 24.84 -31.06
N ILE A 59 -21.94 25.15 -32.26
CA ILE A 59 -22.78 26.28 -32.57
C ILE A 59 -24.16 25.72 -32.91
N GLU A 60 -25.14 25.99 -32.07
CA GLU A 60 -26.54 25.63 -32.32
C GLU A 60 -27.21 26.67 -33.19
N ASN A 61 -28.07 26.22 -34.11
CA ASN A 61 -28.96 27.07 -34.88
C ASN A 61 -28.23 28.17 -35.68
N VAL A 62 -27.36 27.77 -36.61
CA VAL A 62 -26.58 28.67 -37.48
C VAL A 62 -27.53 29.38 -38.45
N ASN A 63 -27.73 30.71 -38.30
CA ASN A 63 -28.61 31.51 -39.12
C ASN A 63 -27.92 32.60 -39.95
N GLY A 64 -26.61 32.50 -40.13
CA GLY A 64 -25.81 33.44 -40.91
C GLY A 64 -24.33 33.03 -40.90
N ASP A 65 -23.52 33.78 -41.62
CA ASP A 65 -22.10 33.52 -41.78
C ASP A 65 -21.40 33.50 -40.40
N GLN A 66 -20.60 32.48 -40.18
CA GLN A 66 -19.79 32.33 -38.98
C GLN A 66 -18.30 32.42 -39.36
N ASN A 67 -17.57 33.24 -38.67
CA ASN A 67 -16.09 33.31 -38.82
C ASN A 67 -15.43 32.65 -37.63
N VAL A 68 -14.73 31.53 -37.90
CA VAL A 68 -14.01 30.73 -36.88
C VAL A 68 -12.52 30.97 -37.04
N THR A 69 -11.83 31.30 -35.96
CA THR A 69 -10.39 31.46 -35.96
C THR A 69 -9.76 30.73 -34.77
N ALA A 70 -8.62 30.08 -35.00
CA ALA A 70 -7.79 29.50 -33.94
C ALA A 70 -6.33 29.89 -34.14
N GLU A 71 -5.70 30.36 -33.09
CA GLU A 71 -4.27 30.58 -33.01
C GLU A 71 -3.64 29.53 -32.11
N PHE A 72 -2.48 29.05 -32.49
CA PHE A 72 -1.71 28.07 -31.73
C PHE A 72 -0.37 28.65 -31.31
N GLU A 73 0.10 28.21 -30.14
CA GLU A 73 1.40 28.59 -29.62
C GLU A 73 2.14 27.32 -29.12
N ASP A 74 3.45 27.46 -28.86
CA ASP A 74 4.24 26.39 -28.24
C ASP A 74 3.80 26.18 -26.80
N ILE A 75 3.68 24.89 -26.37
CA ILE A 75 3.47 24.56 -24.97
C ILE A 75 4.69 25.03 -24.19
N GLN A 76 4.45 25.90 -23.21
CA GLN A 76 5.50 26.33 -22.28
C GLN A 76 5.83 25.20 -21.33
N ASN A 77 7.13 24.90 -21.18
CA ASN A 77 7.64 23.88 -20.26
C ASN A 77 8.33 24.53 -19.06
N GLU A 78 7.96 24.10 -17.86
CA GLU A 78 8.61 24.48 -16.61
C GLU A 78 9.25 23.24 -15.98
N ASN A 79 10.54 23.31 -15.58
CA ASN A 79 11.23 22.25 -14.85
C ASN A 79 11.05 22.46 -13.34
N LYS A 80 10.71 21.40 -12.62
CA LYS A 80 10.54 21.39 -11.16
C LYS A 80 11.22 20.16 -10.56
N ASP A 81 11.77 20.30 -9.36
CA ASP A 81 12.54 19.25 -8.70
C ASP A 81 11.67 18.35 -7.79
N SER A 82 10.41 18.70 -7.59
CA SER A 82 9.49 17.95 -6.75
C SER A 82 8.03 18.25 -7.08
N LEU A 83 7.12 17.39 -6.60
CA LEU A 83 5.67 17.61 -6.71
C LEU A 83 5.25 18.92 -6.04
N ALA A 84 5.79 19.23 -4.86
CA ALA A 84 5.46 20.46 -4.13
C ALA A 84 5.87 21.73 -4.91
N LEU A 85 7.09 21.76 -5.48
CA LEU A 85 7.55 22.86 -6.31
C LEU A 85 6.77 23.00 -7.63
N ALA A 86 6.20 21.89 -8.10
CA ALA A 86 5.27 21.89 -9.23
C ALA A 86 3.87 22.38 -8.86
N GLY A 87 3.58 22.59 -7.58
CA GLY A 87 2.25 22.92 -7.07
C GLY A 87 1.27 21.75 -7.10
N LEU A 88 1.80 20.52 -7.07
CA LEU A 88 1.04 19.29 -7.09
C LEU A 88 0.85 18.73 -5.69
N ASN A 89 -0.36 18.34 -5.38
CA ASN A 89 -0.73 17.59 -4.17
C ASN A 89 -0.92 16.12 -4.52
N LEU A 90 -0.25 15.25 -3.78
CA LEU A 90 -0.46 13.80 -3.82
C LEU A 90 -1.14 13.38 -2.52
N LEU A 91 -2.35 12.87 -2.62
CA LEU A 91 -3.22 12.59 -1.49
C LEU A 91 -3.65 11.11 -1.49
N ASP A 92 -3.87 10.55 -0.31
CA ASP A 92 -4.52 9.25 -0.14
C ASP A 92 -6.05 9.37 -0.33
N SER A 93 -6.76 8.25 -0.22
CA SER A 93 -8.23 8.21 -0.31
C SER A 93 -8.94 8.97 0.82
N GLY A 94 -8.27 9.22 1.93
CA GLY A 94 -8.73 10.03 3.05
C GLY A 94 -8.44 11.53 2.90
N ASN A 95 -7.87 11.96 1.76
CA ASN A 95 -7.36 13.31 1.49
C ASN A 95 -6.19 13.74 2.38
N ASN A 96 -5.44 12.80 2.96
CA ASN A 96 -4.20 13.11 3.66
C ASN A 96 -3.04 13.18 2.67
N GLN A 97 -2.11 14.12 2.92
CA GLN A 97 -0.91 14.26 2.08
C GLN A 97 -0.03 13.01 2.19
N ILE A 98 0.31 12.42 1.04
CA ILE A 98 1.32 11.37 0.95
C ILE A 98 2.68 12.04 0.83
N THR A 99 3.62 11.65 1.69
CA THR A 99 5.01 12.12 1.67
C THR A 99 5.92 11.04 1.08
N ALA A 100 7.04 11.46 0.52
CA ALA A 100 8.05 10.53 0.07
C ALA A 100 8.63 9.75 1.26
N ASP A 101 8.94 8.47 1.04
CA ASP A 101 9.70 7.64 1.95
C ASP A 101 11.21 7.91 1.81
N GLU A 102 12.06 7.29 2.60
CA GLU A 102 13.51 7.49 2.62
C GLU A 102 14.19 7.20 1.27
N ASP A 103 13.59 6.31 0.46
CA ASP A 103 14.05 6.00 -0.90
C ASP A 103 13.62 7.01 -1.97
N GLY A 104 12.91 8.08 -1.56
CA GLY A 104 12.39 9.13 -2.44
C GLY A 104 11.13 8.76 -3.22
N ASN A 105 10.59 7.56 -3.05
CA ASN A 105 9.34 7.11 -3.64
C ASN A 105 8.14 7.43 -2.72
N TYR A 106 6.95 7.45 -3.32
CA TYR A 106 5.69 7.65 -2.60
C TYR A 106 4.92 6.35 -2.60
N TYR A 107 4.40 5.94 -1.44
CA TYR A 107 3.70 4.67 -1.27
C TYR A 107 2.29 4.88 -0.74
N SER A 108 1.30 4.21 -1.33
CA SER A 108 -0.09 4.24 -0.87
C SER A 108 -0.87 3.07 -1.48
N SER A 109 -1.99 2.70 -0.89
CA SER A 109 -2.93 1.75 -1.50
C SER A 109 -3.77 2.37 -2.64
N SER A 110 -3.85 3.68 -2.69
CA SER A 110 -4.42 4.47 -3.79
C SER A 110 -3.93 5.90 -3.67
N ALA A 111 -3.85 6.64 -4.77
CA ALA A 111 -3.40 8.02 -4.71
C ALA A 111 -4.23 8.93 -5.63
N ILE A 112 -4.36 10.18 -5.22
CA ILE A 112 -5.00 11.25 -5.99
C ILE A 112 -3.95 12.33 -6.24
N LEU A 113 -3.68 12.61 -7.51
CA LEU A 113 -2.77 13.69 -7.93
C LEU A 113 -3.59 14.84 -8.48
N LYS A 114 -3.36 16.04 -7.96
CA LYS A 114 -4.07 17.25 -8.40
C LYS A 114 -3.28 18.52 -8.13
N PHE A 115 -3.63 19.59 -8.86
CA PHE A 115 -3.29 20.95 -8.48
C PHE A 115 -4.30 21.50 -7.45
N ASP A 116 -3.99 22.63 -6.86
CA ASP A 116 -4.96 23.34 -6.03
C ASP A 116 -6.15 23.87 -6.83
N GLY A 117 -7.30 23.91 -6.20
CA GLY A 117 -8.53 24.45 -6.77
C GLY A 117 -9.10 23.59 -7.91
N LYS A 118 -9.53 24.26 -8.99
CA LYS A 118 -10.15 23.65 -10.17
C LYS A 118 -9.21 23.51 -11.37
N THR A 119 -7.90 23.68 -11.15
CA THR A 119 -6.92 23.56 -12.22
C THR A 119 -6.92 22.15 -12.79
N LYS A 120 -7.07 22.03 -14.10
CA LYS A 120 -7.05 20.75 -14.81
C LYS A 120 -5.62 20.19 -14.87
N ILE A 121 -5.50 18.86 -14.80
CA ILE A 121 -4.27 18.09 -14.92
C ILE A 121 -4.46 16.94 -15.91
N SER A 122 -3.42 16.62 -16.66
CA SER A 122 -3.30 15.42 -17.50
C SER A 122 -1.88 14.87 -17.45
N LEU A 123 -1.69 13.56 -17.69
CA LEU A 123 -0.37 12.93 -17.82
C LEU A 123 0.18 12.99 -19.25
N SER A 124 -0.62 13.37 -20.24
CA SER A 124 -0.19 13.53 -21.62
C SER A 124 -0.70 14.84 -22.22
N GLN A 125 -0.04 15.30 -23.28
CA GLN A 125 -0.48 16.47 -24.04
C GLN A 125 -1.92 16.29 -24.58
N TRP A 126 -2.26 15.06 -24.95
CA TRP A 126 -3.54 14.70 -25.57
C TRP A 126 -4.59 14.21 -24.56
N GLY A 127 -4.23 14.10 -23.29
CA GLY A 127 -5.16 13.65 -22.26
C GLY A 127 -6.21 14.70 -21.93
N VAL A 128 -7.45 14.26 -21.68
CA VAL A 128 -8.51 15.10 -21.15
C VAL A 128 -8.07 15.71 -19.83
N GLY A 129 -8.14 17.02 -19.74
CA GLY A 129 -7.82 17.73 -18.50
C GLY A 129 -8.87 17.45 -17.42
N LYS A 130 -8.48 16.77 -16.35
CA LYS A 130 -9.31 16.44 -15.17
C LYS A 130 -8.91 17.32 -13.99
N THR A 131 -9.82 17.57 -13.07
CA THR A 131 -9.51 18.31 -11.84
C THR A 131 -8.63 17.48 -10.89
N GLN A 132 -8.60 16.18 -11.08
CA GLN A 132 -7.71 15.24 -10.37
C GLN A 132 -7.47 13.98 -11.19
N LEU A 133 -6.35 13.31 -10.94
CA LEU A 133 -6.00 11.99 -11.48
C LEU A 133 -6.03 10.97 -10.33
N ASN A 134 -6.84 9.95 -10.46
CA ASN A 134 -6.86 8.83 -9.53
C ASN A 134 -5.87 7.78 -10.03
N LEU A 135 -4.84 7.50 -9.22
CA LEU A 135 -3.80 6.53 -9.51
C LEU A 135 -4.16 5.22 -8.80
N THR A 136 -4.35 4.16 -9.58
CA THR A 136 -4.71 2.81 -9.11
C THR A 136 -3.63 1.78 -9.40
N GLU A 137 -2.55 2.22 -10.04
CA GLU A 137 -1.37 1.40 -10.37
C GLU A 137 -0.08 2.23 -10.19
N THR A 138 1.00 1.53 -9.97
CA THR A 138 2.33 2.15 -9.83
C THR A 138 2.66 2.97 -11.07
N THR A 139 2.96 4.25 -10.85
CA THR A 139 3.16 5.22 -11.92
C THR A 139 4.46 6.00 -11.72
N ILE A 140 5.21 6.17 -12.81
CA ILE A 140 6.37 7.06 -12.84
C ILE A 140 5.96 8.33 -13.57
N ILE A 141 6.06 9.48 -12.90
CA ILE A 141 5.69 10.77 -13.44
C ILE A 141 6.95 11.57 -13.73
N SER A 142 7.24 11.75 -15.02
CA SER A 142 8.31 12.62 -15.51
C SER A 142 7.80 14.00 -15.91
N SER A 143 6.52 14.13 -16.24
CA SER A 143 5.86 15.39 -16.52
C SER A 143 4.36 15.31 -16.34
N VAL A 144 3.74 16.46 -16.12
CA VAL A 144 2.29 16.67 -16.13
C VAL A 144 1.94 17.86 -16.99
N TYR A 145 0.72 17.89 -17.50
CA TYR A 145 0.17 19.01 -18.25
C TYR A 145 -0.86 19.74 -17.39
N LYS A 146 -0.67 21.04 -17.24
CA LYS A 146 -1.51 21.95 -16.44
C LYS A 146 -2.44 22.75 -17.34
N GLY A 147 -3.71 22.77 -17.00
CA GLY A 147 -4.75 23.46 -17.76
C GLY A 147 -5.48 22.54 -18.73
N GLY A 148 -6.49 23.08 -19.42
CA GLY A 148 -7.20 22.43 -20.49
C GLY A 148 -6.48 22.60 -21.83
N ILE A 149 -7.23 22.59 -22.94
CA ILE A 149 -6.66 22.69 -24.27
C ILE A 149 -6.16 24.13 -24.62
N ILE A 150 -6.78 25.15 -24.00
CA ILE A 150 -6.39 26.55 -24.18
C ILE A 150 -5.30 26.91 -23.16
N GLY A 151 -4.13 27.33 -23.64
CA GLY A 151 -3.02 27.76 -22.80
C GLY A 151 -2.41 26.66 -21.95
N ARG A 152 -2.52 25.36 -22.36
CA ARG A 152 -1.95 24.20 -21.67
C ARG A 152 -0.43 24.38 -21.52
N LYS A 153 0.06 24.11 -20.31
CA LYS A 153 1.49 24.12 -19.99
C LYS A 153 1.98 22.74 -19.62
N GLN A 154 3.24 22.46 -19.89
CA GLN A 154 3.93 21.28 -19.40
C GLN A 154 4.75 21.64 -18.16
N ILE A 155 4.72 20.76 -17.15
CA ILE A 155 5.61 20.82 -15.99
C ILE A 155 6.39 19.51 -15.98
N SER A 156 7.70 19.61 -16.20
CA SER A 156 8.63 18.48 -16.14
C SER A 156 9.18 18.32 -14.73
N LEU A 157 9.22 17.08 -14.24
CA LEU A 157 9.78 16.71 -12.95
C LEU A 157 11.17 16.10 -13.15
N ASN A 158 12.18 16.66 -12.52
CA ASN A 158 13.55 16.16 -12.57
C ASN A 158 14.17 16.19 -11.16
N PRO A 159 14.37 15.03 -10.51
CA PRO A 159 14.12 13.68 -11.03
C PRO A 159 12.62 13.35 -11.22
N SER A 160 12.35 12.31 -12.03
CA SER A 160 11.00 11.73 -12.13
C SER A 160 10.54 11.22 -10.78
N VAL A 161 9.25 11.30 -10.52
CA VAL A 161 8.63 10.86 -9.27
C VAL A 161 7.99 9.49 -9.47
N LYS A 162 8.33 8.52 -8.62
CA LYS A 162 7.69 7.21 -8.60
C LYS A 162 6.64 7.16 -7.50
N ILE A 163 5.41 6.84 -7.87
CA ILE A 163 4.28 6.60 -6.97
C ILE A 163 3.95 5.12 -7.03
N VAL A 164 4.19 4.42 -5.94
CA VAL A 164 3.94 2.98 -5.80
C VAL A 164 2.54 2.79 -5.22
N ILE A 165 1.68 2.15 -5.99
CA ILE A 165 0.37 1.74 -5.50
C ILE A 165 0.50 0.29 -5.05
N ASP A 166 0.43 0.10 -3.74
CA ASP A 166 0.49 -1.20 -3.10
C ASP A 166 -0.80 -1.46 -2.35
N THR A 167 -1.50 -2.51 -2.77
CA THR A 167 -2.77 -2.96 -2.16
C THR A 167 -2.62 -4.27 -1.41
N THR A 168 -1.41 -4.80 -1.36
CA THR A 168 -1.08 -6.07 -0.70
C THR A 168 -0.74 -5.80 0.76
N LYS A 169 -1.42 -6.46 1.68
CA LYS A 169 -1.06 -6.38 3.09
C LYS A 169 0.13 -7.28 3.41
N PRO A 170 1.05 -6.83 4.26
CA PRO A 170 2.12 -7.70 4.75
C PRO A 170 1.58 -8.87 5.57
N LYS A 171 2.41 -9.89 5.77
CA LYS A 171 2.08 -11.09 6.54
C LYS A 171 3.17 -11.38 7.57
N ILE A 172 2.74 -11.87 8.74
CA ILE A 172 3.63 -12.47 9.74
C ILE A 172 3.59 -13.99 9.54
N GLU A 173 4.76 -14.58 9.36
CA GLU A 173 4.94 -16.03 9.26
C GLU A 173 5.67 -16.53 10.50
N LEU A 174 5.01 -17.42 11.24
CA LEU A 174 5.50 -18.10 12.42
C LEU A 174 5.37 -19.61 12.22
N SER A 175 6.43 -20.35 12.48
CA SER A 175 6.37 -21.81 12.60
C SER A 175 5.54 -22.22 13.83
N ASP A 176 5.14 -23.47 13.91
CA ASP A 176 4.38 -23.95 15.08
C ASP A 176 5.22 -23.89 16.36
N ASP A 177 6.52 -24.09 16.26
CA ASP A 177 7.45 -23.96 17.39
C ASP A 177 7.61 -22.48 17.83
N GLU A 178 7.51 -21.54 16.89
CA GLU A 178 7.56 -20.09 17.20
C GLU A 178 6.26 -19.60 17.83
N LYS A 179 5.11 -20.20 17.51
CA LYS A 179 3.80 -19.82 18.07
C LYS A 179 3.63 -20.17 19.55
N THR A 180 4.41 -21.14 20.03
CA THR A 180 4.29 -21.64 21.40
C THR A 180 5.66 -21.77 22.04
N ILE A 181 5.90 -20.99 23.07
CA ILE A 181 7.15 -20.98 23.83
C ILE A 181 6.89 -21.48 25.23
N TRP A 182 7.72 -22.42 25.68
CA TRP A 182 7.68 -22.92 27.06
C TRP A 182 8.81 -22.32 27.88
N LYS A 183 8.48 -21.84 29.06
CA LYS A 183 9.42 -21.22 30.01
C LYS A 183 9.19 -21.82 31.39
N THR A 184 10.22 -21.76 32.24
CA THR A 184 10.12 -22.13 33.65
C THR A 184 9.73 -20.91 34.49
N GLU A 185 9.35 -21.10 35.75
CA GLU A 185 9.10 -20.00 36.69
C GLU A 185 10.34 -19.11 36.93
N ALA A 186 11.53 -19.65 36.74
CA ALA A 186 12.79 -18.91 36.90
C ALA A 186 13.05 -17.93 35.74
N ASP A 187 12.44 -18.17 34.58
CA ASP A 187 12.59 -17.31 33.42
C ASP A 187 11.81 -16.01 33.59
N THR A 188 12.48 -14.89 33.47
CA THR A 188 11.88 -13.56 33.59
C THR A 188 11.68 -12.85 32.27
N THR A 189 12.29 -13.36 31.21
CA THR A 189 12.23 -12.78 29.85
C THR A 189 12.05 -13.84 28.78
N VAL A 190 11.59 -13.39 27.63
CA VAL A 190 11.52 -14.20 26.40
C VAL A 190 12.06 -13.39 25.22
N ASP A 191 12.78 -14.08 24.34
CA ASP A 191 13.18 -13.58 23.05
C ASP A 191 12.31 -14.26 21.97
N ILE A 192 11.89 -13.49 20.98
CA ILE A 192 10.98 -13.90 19.93
C ILE A 192 11.63 -13.62 18.59
N THR A 193 11.50 -14.56 17.67
CA THR A 193 11.91 -14.42 16.28
C THR A 193 10.79 -14.84 15.35
N GLY A 194 10.85 -14.42 14.11
CA GLY A 194 9.90 -14.81 13.08
C GLY A 194 10.23 -14.13 11.75
N THR A 195 9.33 -14.25 10.80
CA THR A 195 9.50 -13.64 9.48
C THR A 195 8.28 -12.80 9.12
N ALA A 196 8.50 -11.60 8.60
CA ALA A 196 7.49 -10.77 7.96
C ALA A 196 7.73 -10.76 6.45
N VAL A 197 6.67 -10.90 5.66
CA VAL A 197 6.75 -11.02 4.21
C VAL A 197 5.91 -9.95 3.55
N ASP A 198 6.56 -9.11 2.76
CA ASP A 198 5.94 -8.12 1.88
C ASP A 198 7.00 -7.53 0.93
N GLU A 199 6.62 -7.11 -0.28
CA GLU A 199 7.54 -6.47 -1.24
C GLU A 199 8.00 -5.09 -0.75
N ASN A 200 7.13 -4.36 -0.06
CA ASN A 200 7.38 -3.02 0.44
C ASN A 200 7.36 -2.96 1.97
N LEU A 201 7.81 -4.04 2.62
CA LEU A 201 7.89 -4.13 4.08
C LEU A 201 8.66 -2.95 4.66
N LYS A 202 8.08 -2.29 5.67
CA LYS A 202 8.70 -1.15 6.35
C LYS A 202 9.22 -1.51 7.71
N LYS A 203 8.37 -2.10 8.54
CA LYS A 203 8.73 -2.44 9.93
C LYS A 203 7.85 -3.54 10.49
N VAL A 204 8.33 -4.14 11.58
CA VAL A 204 7.56 -5.04 12.44
C VAL A 204 7.40 -4.39 13.81
N VAL A 205 6.22 -4.49 14.37
CA VAL A 205 5.89 -3.96 15.69
C VAL A 205 5.21 -5.02 16.54
N TRP A 206 5.24 -4.85 17.85
CA TRP A 206 4.68 -5.82 18.78
C TRP A 206 4.05 -5.17 20.01
N SER A 207 3.19 -5.92 20.70
CA SER A 207 2.52 -5.53 21.94
C SER A 207 2.14 -6.76 22.77
N GLU A 208 1.99 -6.58 24.08
CA GLU A 208 1.44 -7.59 25.01
C GLU A 208 -0.10 -7.63 24.96
N THR A 209 -0.72 -6.70 24.28
CA THR A 209 -2.18 -6.64 24.07
C THR A 209 -2.50 -6.57 22.59
N GLU A 210 -3.65 -7.09 22.21
CA GLU A 210 -4.14 -6.94 20.84
C GLU A 210 -4.42 -5.47 20.54
N LEU A 211 -3.92 -4.99 19.38
CA LEU A 211 -3.98 -3.59 18.97
C LEU A 211 -5.01 -3.37 17.87
N THR A 212 -5.60 -2.19 17.84
CA THR A 212 -6.35 -1.71 16.67
C THR A 212 -5.37 -1.31 15.56
N PRO A 213 -5.80 -1.26 14.28
CA PRO A 213 -4.92 -0.81 13.18
C PRO A 213 -4.27 0.55 13.41
N ASP A 214 -4.99 1.50 14.02
CA ASP A 214 -4.46 2.83 14.33
C ASP A 214 -3.38 2.77 15.43
N ASP A 215 -3.55 1.92 16.44
CA ASP A 215 -2.56 1.70 17.49
C ASP A 215 -1.30 1.00 16.95
N VAL A 216 -1.47 0.05 16.01
CA VAL A 216 -0.36 -0.61 15.30
C VAL A 216 0.49 0.43 14.57
N LEU A 217 -0.12 1.38 13.89
CA LEU A 217 0.60 2.41 13.14
C LEU A 217 1.34 3.42 14.04
N ASN A 218 0.79 3.74 15.22
CA ASN A 218 1.20 4.91 15.99
C ASN A 218 1.74 4.63 17.41
N GLY A 219 1.50 3.45 18.00
CA GLY A 219 1.75 3.23 19.43
C GLY A 219 2.49 1.96 19.81
N ALA A 220 2.77 1.06 18.88
CA ALA A 220 3.39 -0.22 19.17
C ALA A 220 4.94 -0.12 19.25
N GLN A 221 5.55 -1.05 19.98
CA GLN A 221 7.02 -1.16 20.09
C GLN A 221 7.59 -1.77 18.80
N GLU A 222 8.73 -1.26 18.34
CA GLU A 222 9.38 -1.79 17.13
C GLU A 222 10.26 -2.99 17.45
N ALA A 223 10.23 -4.00 16.58
CA ALA A 223 11.14 -5.12 16.57
C ALA A 223 12.36 -4.81 15.70
N ALA A 224 13.51 -5.43 16.01
CA ALA A 224 14.64 -5.41 15.09
C ALA A 224 14.25 -6.20 13.82
N LEU A 225 14.48 -5.62 12.64
CA LEU A 225 14.13 -6.21 11.36
C LEU A 225 15.37 -6.19 10.44
N ASN A 226 15.65 -7.31 9.76
CA ASN A 226 16.72 -7.37 8.76
C ASN A 226 16.16 -7.30 7.32
N GLU A 227 17.07 -7.18 6.34
CA GLU A 227 16.74 -7.05 4.92
C GLU A 227 15.97 -8.26 4.33
N ASN A 228 16.02 -9.43 4.99
CA ASN A 228 15.32 -10.63 4.57
C ASN A 228 13.93 -10.79 5.23
N GLY A 229 13.43 -9.76 5.91
CA GLY A 229 12.16 -9.79 6.62
C GLY A 229 12.17 -10.59 7.93
N LYS A 230 13.33 -11.08 8.40
CA LYS A 230 13.43 -11.70 9.72
C LYS A 230 13.43 -10.64 10.80
N PHE A 231 12.58 -10.82 11.80
CA PHE A 231 12.52 -9.95 12.95
C PHE A 231 12.96 -10.65 14.23
N GLU A 232 13.43 -9.85 15.18
CA GLU A 232 13.83 -10.27 16.52
C GLU A 232 13.30 -9.25 17.56
N ILE A 233 12.73 -9.77 18.63
CA ILE A 233 12.27 -9.02 19.78
C ILE A 233 12.93 -9.64 21.00
N SER A 234 13.81 -8.91 21.65
CA SER A 234 14.62 -9.45 22.75
C SER A 234 14.19 -8.88 24.10
N GLY A 235 14.26 -9.71 25.12
CA GLY A 235 14.09 -9.30 26.51
C GLY A 235 12.69 -8.88 26.91
N ILE A 236 11.64 -9.42 26.27
CA ILE A 236 10.26 -9.17 26.67
C ILE A 236 10.07 -9.66 28.12
N GLN A 237 9.66 -8.77 29.01
CA GLN A 237 9.45 -9.11 30.41
C GLN A 237 8.19 -9.96 30.58
N LEU A 238 8.32 -11.13 31.17
CA LEU A 238 7.19 -11.98 31.48
C LEU A 238 6.50 -11.51 32.77
N ALA A 239 5.18 -11.41 32.75
CA ALA A 239 4.42 -10.97 33.91
C ALA A 239 4.57 -11.95 35.07
N LYS A 240 4.82 -11.43 36.27
CA LYS A 240 4.88 -12.29 37.46
C LYS A 240 3.46 -12.77 37.81
N ASN A 241 3.35 -14.02 38.18
CA ASN A 241 2.08 -14.67 38.57
C ASN A 241 1.06 -14.90 37.42
N GLN A 242 1.52 -14.91 36.18
CA GLN A 242 0.73 -15.39 35.04
C GLN A 242 1.37 -16.65 34.48
N ASN A 243 0.53 -17.63 34.14
CA ASN A 243 0.98 -18.88 33.55
C ASN A 243 1.00 -18.81 32.03
N ILE A 244 0.33 -17.82 31.47
CA ILE A 244 0.21 -17.63 30.03
C ILE A 244 0.38 -16.13 29.72
N ASP A 245 1.35 -15.80 28.90
CA ASP A 245 1.53 -14.48 28.29
C ASP A 245 1.26 -14.58 26.79
N LYS A 246 0.64 -13.57 26.22
CA LYS A 246 0.43 -13.46 24.76
C LYS A 246 1.16 -12.24 24.22
N ILE A 247 1.86 -12.44 23.12
CA ILE A 247 2.56 -11.38 22.40
C ILE A 247 1.95 -11.31 20.99
N TYR A 248 1.53 -10.12 20.62
CA TYR A 248 0.92 -9.82 19.32
C TYR A 248 1.93 -9.10 18.47
N ILE A 249 2.13 -9.58 17.25
CA ILE A 249 3.16 -9.10 16.32
C ILE A 249 2.47 -8.68 15.03
N TYR A 250 2.82 -7.52 14.51
CA TYR A 250 2.26 -6.96 13.29
C TYR A 250 3.37 -6.50 12.36
N ALA A 251 3.18 -6.71 11.08
CA ALA A 251 4.00 -6.13 10.03
C ALA A 251 3.31 -4.90 9.45
N ILE A 252 4.09 -3.89 9.06
CA ILE A 252 3.62 -2.66 8.43
C ILE A 252 4.44 -2.45 7.16
N ASP A 253 3.77 -2.19 6.03
CA ASP A 253 4.39 -1.82 4.77
C ASP A 253 4.60 -0.30 4.62
N LYS A 254 5.24 0.11 3.52
CA LYS A 254 5.45 1.52 3.17
C LYS A 254 4.15 2.23 2.77
N ALA A 255 3.12 1.49 2.34
CA ALA A 255 1.78 2.01 2.05
C ALA A 255 0.91 2.16 3.29
N LYS A 256 1.48 1.91 4.50
CA LYS A 256 0.81 1.97 5.81
C LYS A 256 -0.30 0.92 5.99
N GLN A 257 -0.21 -0.20 5.29
CA GLN A 257 -1.08 -1.34 5.54
C GLN A 257 -0.50 -2.21 6.65
N CYS A 258 -1.39 -2.81 7.44
CA CYS A 258 -1.01 -3.68 8.56
C CYS A 258 -1.40 -5.12 8.27
N SER A 259 -0.57 -6.06 8.70
CA SER A 259 -0.90 -7.49 8.72
C SER A 259 -2.00 -7.80 9.74
N GLU A 260 -2.59 -8.98 9.64
CA GLU A 260 -3.22 -9.62 10.78
C GLU A 260 -2.16 -9.90 11.86
N ALA A 261 -2.62 -10.03 13.11
CA ALA A 261 -1.72 -10.32 14.23
C ALA A 261 -1.11 -11.72 14.12
N GLY A 262 0.21 -11.82 14.16
CA GLY A 262 0.92 -13.03 14.54
C GLY A 262 0.86 -13.15 16.05
N VAL A 263 0.32 -14.25 16.59
CA VAL A 263 0.18 -14.41 18.05
C VAL A 263 1.14 -15.50 18.54
N ILE A 264 1.97 -15.12 19.50
CA ILE A 264 2.84 -16.05 20.22
C ILE A 264 2.29 -16.21 21.64
N THR A 265 2.18 -17.45 22.07
CA THR A 265 1.77 -17.78 23.43
C THR A 265 2.95 -18.35 24.21
N VAL A 266 3.27 -17.70 25.30
CA VAL A 266 4.32 -18.15 26.23
C VAL A 266 3.64 -18.83 27.41
N TYR A 267 3.92 -20.10 27.58
CA TYR A 267 3.45 -20.90 28.72
C TYR A 267 4.56 -21.03 29.76
N ARG A 268 4.20 -20.94 31.02
CA ARG A 268 5.10 -21.24 32.12
C ARG A 268 4.77 -22.59 32.71
N ASP A 269 5.76 -23.45 32.76
CA ASP A 269 5.67 -24.76 33.36
C ASP A 269 6.42 -24.74 34.69
N SER A 270 5.69 -24.87 35.80
CA SER A 270 6.20 -24.95 37.15
C SER A 270 6.16 -26.39 37.71
N ALA A 271 5.55 -27.31 37.00
CA ALA A 271 5.39 -28.67 37.43
C ALA A 271 6.65 -29.51 37.12
N ALA A 272 7.14 -30.23 38.11
CA ALA A 272 8.18 -31.22 37.85
C ALA A 272 7.53 -32.53 37.39
N PRO A 273 8.13 -33.24 36.41
CA PRO A 273 7.60 -34.51 35.97
C PRO A 273 7.58 -35.54 37.10
N GLU A 274 6.47 -36.26 37.22
CA GLU A 274 6.30 -37.32 38.21
C GLU A 274 6.50 -38.67 37.57
N ILE A 275 7.27 -39.54 38.23
CA ILE A 275 7.31 -40.98 37.91
C ILE A 275 6.06 -41.62 38.47
N THR A 276 5.11 -41.95 37.61
CA THR A 276 3.82 -42.56 37.99
C THR A 276 3.87 -44.08 38.12
N GLU A 277 4.80 -44.72 37.44
CA GLU A 277 4.92 -46.18 37.51
C GLU A 277 6.37 -46.59 37.21
N VAL A 278 6.83 -47.54 38.00
CA VAL A 278 8.06 -48.30 37.71
C VAL A 278 7.72 -49.77 37.75
N SER A 279 7.81 -50.39 36.60
CA SER A 279 7.58 -51.84 36.52
C SER A 279 8.80 -52.60 36.04
N LEU A 280 9.03 -53.76 36.64
CA LEU A 280 10.07 -54.64 36.23
C LEU A 280 9.43 -55.73 35.36
N ILE A 281 9.89 -55.85 34.13
CA ILE A 281 9.42 -56.88 33.20
C ILE A 281 10.53 -57.96 33.14
N PRO A 282 10.43 -58.99 33.94
CA PRO A 282 11.38 -60.11 33.87
C PRO A 282 11.03 -60.97 32.68
N ALA A 283 12.06 -61.59 32.11
CA ALA A 283 11.80 -62.54 31.07
C ALA A 283 11.03 -63.74 31.58
N ASP A 284 11.19 -64.20 32.83
CA ASP A 284 10.46 -65.39 33.29
C ASP A 284 10.15 -65.50 34.78
N THR A 285 10.85 -65.00 35.75
CA THR A 285 10.41 -65.05 37.15
C THR A 285 11.16 -64.16 38.08
N ILE A 286 10.48 -63.23 38.74
CA ILE A 286 11.00 -62.59 39.96
C ILE A 286 10.64 -63.44 41.14
N LYS A 287 11.60 -63.96 41.85
CA LYS A 287 11.40 -64.58 43.17
C LYS A 287 11.43 -63.51 44.25
N LYS A 288 10.39 -63.46 45.06
CA LYS A 288 10.35 -62.64 46.30
C LYS A 288 10.99 -63.39 47.44
N TYR A 289 11.91 -62.71 48.11
CA TYR A 289 12.53 -63.15 49.35
C TYR A 289 12.34 -62.06 50.40
N ASP A 290 12.48 -62.41 51.69
CA ASP A 290 12.32 -61.44 52.78
C ASP A 290 13.28 -60.24 52.74
N PHE A 291 14.36 -60.37 51.95
CA PHE A 291 15.39 -59.32 51.79
C PHE A 291 15.37 -58.65 50.40
N GLY A 292 14.38 -58.90 49.56
CA GLY A 292 14.22 -58.24 48.27
C GLY A 292 13.74 -59.13 47.13
N ASN A 293 13.69 -58.55 45.94
CA ASN A 293 13.33 -59.22 44.68
C ASN A 293 14.58 -59.55 43.89
N TYR A 294 14.73 -60.78 43.46
CA TYR A 294 15.88 -61.31 42.71
C TYR A 294 15.41 -62.00 41.44
N CYS A 295 16.18 -61.84 40.38
CA CYS A 295 16.02 -62.66 39.19
C CYS A 295 17.43 -63.02 38.64
N ASN A 296 17.50 -64.12 37.93
CA ASN A 296 18.73 -64.61 37.29
C ASN A 296 18.79 -64.37 35.79
N ALA A 297 17.89 -63.51 35.27
CA ALA A 297 17.83 -63.12 33.89
C ALA A 297 17.88 -61.60 33.73
N ASN A 298 18.02 -61.16 32.50
CA ASN A 298 17.94 -59.75 32.20
C ASN A 298 16.56 -59.21 32.56
N ILE A 299 16.53 -58.01 33.15
CA ILE A 299 15.32 -57.29 33.53
C ILE A 299 15.18 -56.07 32.64
N THR A 300 14.00 -55.87 32.08
CA THR A 300 13.65 -54.60 31.47
C THR A 300 12.93 -53.77 32.54
N VAL A 301 13.47 -52.61 32.82
CA VAL A 301 12.85 -51.61 33.70
C VAL A 301 12.02 -50.72 32.81
N LYS A 302 10.68 -50.76 32.99
CA LYS A 302 9.76 -49.80 32.34
C LYS A 302 9.44 -48.72 33.34
N VAL A 303 9.75 -47.50 32.98
CA VAL A 303 9.45 -46.30 33.76
C VAL A 303 8.40 -45.53 32.97
N THR A 304 7.28 -45.25 33.62
CA THR A 304 6.26 -44.31 33.09
C THR A 304 6.36 -43.04 33.88
N ALA A 305 6.68 -41.95 33.20
CA ALA A 305 6.66 -40.60 33.77
C ALA A 305 5.49 -39.84 33.16
N LYS A 306 4.87 -38.99 33.96
CA LYS A 306 3.82 -38.07 33.53
C LYS A 306 4.27 -36.67 33.91
N ASP A 307 4.17 -35.76 32.94
CA ASP A 307 4.29 -34.34 33.14
C ASP A 307 2.94 -33.69 32.86
N VAL A 308 2.51 -32.81 33.74
CA VAL A 308 1.26 -32.07 33.59
C VAL A 308 1.62 -30.65 33.22
N ASN A 309 1.62 -30.37 31.94
CA ASN A 309 1.69 -28.99 31.48
C ASN A 309 0.30 -28.39 31.44
N GLU A 310 0.17 -27.12 31.80
CA GLU A 310 -1.12 -26.45 31.89
C GLU A 310 -1.82 -26.24 30.54
N LYS A 311 -1.17 -26.56 29.40
CA LYS A 311 -1.74 -26.40 28.07
C LYS A 311 -2.99 -27.29 27.86
N ASP A 312 -2.99 -28.48 28.42
CA ASP A 312 -4.03 -29.46 28.12
C ASP A 312 -5.04 -29.69 29.26
N GLY A 313 -4.85 -29.05 30.40
CA GLY A 313 -5.73 -29.17 31.57
C GLY A 313 -5.88 -30.61 32.07
N LYS A 314 -4.91 -31.49 31.79
CA LYS A 314 -4.92 -32.91 32.13
C LYS A 314 -3.63 -33.31 32.85
#